data_1d44f279b79ae81895927c1cf62b88b5
#
_entry.id   1d44f279b79ae81895927c1cf62b88b5
#
_cell.length_a   1.000
_cell.length_b   1.000
_cell.length_c   1.000
_cell.angle_alpha   90.00
_cell.angle_beta   90.00
_cell.angle_gamma   90.00
#
_symmetry.space_group_name_H-M   'P 1'
#
loop_
_entity.id
_entity.type
_entity.pdbx_description
1 polymer ?
#
loop_
_entity_poly.entity_id
_entity_poly.type
_entity_poly.pdbx_seq_one_letter_code
_entity_poly.pdbx_strand_id
1 'polypeptide(L)'
;MRRGLLLALVLVLALPASALAHATLEATTPARGAVARAEPAQVVLRFDEAVEGNFGAVRVFDARGARVDDGRVVHPGGTGALLAVGLKPGLPHGSFTATYRVISADGHPVSGGFVFAIGHAGAAPAATVGDLLGGTSAGPVTQAAFGLARGADYLAIALVVGTLLFGLLAWPRDAAGPAAEHAFARRSRTVLAAGLGMGAAAGVAGIVLQGATAGGTSFWAALDPGVVREVLGTRFGAVWGLRLADLVLLGGALLVFGPRRPGAWALPAALLAITPALGGHAATQHPVALLVPLDVAHVVAMSVWVGGLVVLLVAVPAATRALDPPARAVLLGATVTRFSTIALASVATLLLTGTVQSIVHLRAFDDLLHTAFGRAVLIKVGLVLALIALGAVNRRRSVPRLRALAREGHAPGAAGRLLRRTLRAEVALAVVVLGVTAALVSYAPPSALSAGPFSHSTRTGPLEVEATVDPARTGVNAVH
;
A
#
# COMPACT_ATOMS: atom_id res chain seq x y z
N MET A 1 -24.35 19.98 13.18
CA MET A 1 -23.52 18.86 12.71
C MET A 1 -23.98 18.24 11.38
N ARG A 2 -25.27 17.84 11.18
CA ARG A 2 -25.73 17.22 9.90
C ARG A 2 -25.51 18.09 8.65
N ARG A 3 -25.75 19.41 8.74
CA ARG A 3 -25.55 20.33 7.59
C ARG A 3 -24.08 20.53 7.22
N GLY A 4 -23.18 20.54 8.19
CA GLY A 4 -21.73 20.64 7.94
C GLY A 4 -21.15 19.38 7.27
N LEU A 5 -21.64 18.18 7.63
CA LEU A 5 -21.24 16.92 6.99
C LEU A 5 -21.73 16.84 5.54
N LEU A 6 -22.96 17.29 5.27
CA LEU A 6 -23.52 17.36 3.92
C LEU A 6 -22.76 18.37 3.05
N LEU A 7 -22.38 19.53 3.60
CA LEU A 7 -21.61 20.54 2.89
C LEU A 7 -20.19 20.03 2.58
N ALA A 8 -19.53 19.35 3.51
CA ALA A 8 -18.23 18.73 3.30
C ALA A 8 -18.29 17.61 2.23
N LEU A 9 -19.35 16.79 2.24
CA LEU A 9 -19.56 15.75 1.23
C LEU A 9 -19.79 16.36 -0.16
N VAL A 10 -20.60 17.43 -0.25
CA VAL A 10 -20.84 18.15 -1.52
C VAL A 10 -19.59 18.84 -2.03
N LEU A 11 -18.75 19.43 -1.15
CA LEU A 11 -17.46 20.01 -1.52
C LEU A 11 -16.47 18.96 -2.04
N VAL A 12 -16.43 17.77 -1.43
CA VAL A 12 -15.57 16.65 -1.88
C VAL A 12 -16.05 16.10 -3.23
N LEU A 13 -17.37 16.04 -3.46
CA LEU A 13 -17.95 15.60 -4.74
C LEU A 13 -17.79 16.63 -5.87
N ALA A 14 -17.51 17.89 -5.54
CA ALA A 14 -17.29 18.99 -6.51
C ALA A 14 -15.83 19.15 -6.95
N LEU A 15 -14.89 18.38 -6.37
CA LEU A 15 -13.48 18.42 -6.76
C LEU A 15 -13.31 17.64 -8.08
N PRO A 16 -12.68 18.22 -9.13
CA PRO A 16 -12.37 17.50 -10.36
C PRO A 16 -11.36 16.39 -10.05
N ALA A 17 -11.77 15.14 -10.23
CA ALA A 17 -10.93 13.96 -10.04
C ALA A 17 -10.05 13.70 -11.26
N SER A 18 -9.00 14.47 -11.45
CA SER A 18 -7.90 14.13 -12.36
C SER A 18 -6.63 13.92 -11.52
N ALA A 19 -6.57 12.77 -10.86
CA ALA A 19 -5.39 12.33 -10.13
C ALA A 19 -4.74 11.19 -10.90
N LEU A 20 -3.63 11.48 -11.57
CA LEU A 20 -2.71 10.50 -12.15
C LEU A 20 -1.80 10.01 -11.01
N ALA A 21 -1.80 8.72 -10.73
CA ALA A 21 -1.07 8.14 -9.58
C ALA A 21 0.11 7.28 -9.99
N HIS A 22 0.35 7.08 -11.28
CA HIS A 22 1.50 6.38 -11.82
C HIS A 22 2.15 7.24 -12.89
N ALA A 23 3.46 7.20 -12.95
CA ALA A 23 4.23 7.93 -13.92
C ALA A 23 3.74 7.66 -15.35
N THR A 24 3.25 8.71 -16.00
CA THR A 24 2.84 8.66 -17.40
C THR A 24 3.93 9.24 -18.26
N LEU A 25 4.33 8.51 -19.30
CA LEU A 25 5.29 9.03 -20.28
C LEU A 25 4.61 10.07 -21.17
N GLU A 26 4.88 11.35 -20.93
CA GLU A 26 4.28 12.49 -21.66
C GLU A 26 4.97 12.77 -22.99
N ALA A 27 6.32 12.73 -23.00
CA ALA A 27 7.10 13.08 -24.19
C ALA A 27 8.41 12.29 -24.24
N THR A 28 8.93 12.13 -25.45
CA THR A 28 10.23 11.48 -25.71
C THR A 28 11.06 12.33 -26.68
N THR A 29 12.37 12.23 -26.58
CA THR A 29 13.31 12.79 -27.54
C THR A 29 14.33 11.68 -27.89
N PRO A 30 14.37 11.19 -29.17
CA PRO A 30 13.47 11.53 -30.27
C PRO A 30 11.99 11.29 -29.96
N ALA A 31 11.09 12.04 -30.61
CA ALA A 31 9.66 11.82 -30.43
C ALA A 31 9.26 10.41 -30.93
N ARG A 32 8.20 9.86 -30.36
CA ARG A 32 7.64 8.56 -30.74
C ARG A 32 7.30 8.57 -32.23
N GLY A 33 7.71 7.54 -32.98
CA GLY A 33 7.50 7.42 -34.41
C GLY A 33 8.27 8.44 -35.27
N ALA A 34 9.08 9.30 -34.69
CA ALA A 34 9.83 10.30 -35.44
C ALA A 34 11.02 9.70 -36.20
N VAL A 35 11.35 10.29 -37.32
CA VAL A 35 12.59 10.06 -38.07
C VAL A 35 13.56 11.19 -37.77
N ALA A 36 14.58 10.92 -36.96
CA ALA A 36 15.63 11.88 -36.65
C ALA A 36 16.55 12.03 -37.88
N ARG A 37 16.82 13.27 -38.29
CA ARG A 37 17.70 13.55 -39.45
C ARG A 37 19.17 13.30 -39.14
N ALA A 38 19.57 13.44 -37.89
CA ALA A 38 20.91 13.17 -37.38
C ALA A 38 20.84 12.18 -36.22
N GLU A 39 21.95 11.50 -35.98
CA GLU A 39 22.09 10.57 -34.86
C GLU A 39 21.91 11.32 -33.52
N PRO A 40 20.93 10.97 -32.68
CA PRO A 40 20.77 11.54 -31.38
C PRO A 40 21.84 11.03 -30.41
N ALA A 41 22.41 11.91 -29.59
CA ALA A 41 23.38 11.51 -28.58
C ALA A 41 22.75 10.71 -27.42
N GLN A 42 21.46 10.92 -27.18
CA GLN A 42 20.74 10.28 -26.10
C GLN A 42 19.25 10.13 -26.40
N VAL A 43 18.59 9.23 -25.70
CA VAL A 43 17.12 9.14 -25.65
C VAL A 43 16.66 9.73 -24.31
N VAL A 44 15.75 10.70 -24.36
CA VAL A 44 15.18 11.36 -23.19
C VAL A 44 13.69 11.00 -23.08
N LEU A 45 13.27 10.64 -21.87
CA LEU A 45 11.87 10.38 -21.50
C LEU A 45 11.43 11.41 -20.49
N ARG A 46 10.26 12.03 -20.73
CA ARG A 46 9.61 12.94 -19.79
C ARG A 46 8.33 12.35 -19.25
N PHE A 47 8.26 12.23 -17.95
CA PHE A 47 7.09 11.75 -17.22
C PHE A 47 6.36 12.93 -16.56
N ASP A 48 5.09 12.70 -16.18
CA ASP A 48 4.24 13.66 -15.47
C ASP A 48 4.58 13.78 -13.97
N GLU A 49 5.38 12.83 -13.44
CA GLU A 49 5.87 12.84 -12.06
C GLU A 49 7.34 12.41 -11.98
N ALA A 50 7.92 12.50 -10.79
CA ALA A 50 9.26 11.98 -10.54
C ALA A 50 9.26 10.46 -10.61
N VAL A 51 10.23 9.91 -11.35
CA VAL A 51 10.43 8.46 -11.52
C VAL A 51 11.84 8.09 -11.10
N GLU A 52 12.03 6.85 -10.65
CA GLU A 52 13.34 6.32 -10.34
C GLU A 52 13.85 5.48 -11.50
N GLY A 53 15.04 5.84 -11.98
CA GLY A 53 15.71 5.24 -13.13
C GLY A 53 16.69 4.13 -12.78
N ASN A 54 16.50 3.40 -11.68
CA ASN A 54 17.33 2.28 -11.25
C ASN A 54 17.02 1.01 -12.06
N PHE A 55 17.74 -0.06 -11.85
CA PHE A 55 17.51 -1.38 -12.46
C PHE A 55 17.61 -1.44 -13.99
N GLY A 56 18.40 -0.55 -14.61
CA GLY A 56 18.52 -0.48 -16.07
C GLY A 56 17.23 0.02 -16.73
N ALA A 57 16.68 1.09 -16.21
CA ALA A 57 15.35 1.61 -16.46
C ALA A 57 15.06 1.94 -17.91
N VAL A 58 16.05 2.34 -18.72
CA VAL A 58 15.88 2.65 -20.14
C VAL A 58 16.87 1.84 -20.96
N ARG A 59 16.40 1.21 -22.03
CA ARG A 59 17.23 0.44 -22.96
C ARG A 59 16.83 0.77 -24.38
N VAL A 60 17.80 0.80 -25.29
CA VAL A 60 17.55 1.05 -26.71
C VAL A 60 18.14 -0.08 -27.54
N PHE A 61 17.34 -0.57 -28.47
CA PHE A 61 17.66 -1.70 -29.34
C PHE A 61 17.57 -1.28 -30.81
N ASP A 62 18.45 -1.83 -31.63
CA ASP A 62 18.34 -1.73 -33.09
C ASP A 62 17.28 -2.68 -33.67
N ALA A 63 17.06 -2.64 -34.98
CA ALA A 63 16.08 -3.49 -35.66
C ALA A 63 16.38 -5.01 -35.53
N ARG A 64 17.59 -5.39 -35.14
CA ARG A 64 18.01 -6.78 -34.92
C ARG A 64 17.87 -7.22 -33.48
N GLY A 65 17.46 -6.31 -32.57
CA GLY A 65 17.38 -6.55 -31.14
C GLY A 65 18.72 -6.41 -30.39
N ALA A 66 19.77 -5.87 -31.03
CA ALA A 66 21.02 -5.59 -30.36
C ALA A 66 20.94 -4.28 -29.55
N ARG A 67 21.50 -4.29 -28.34
CA ARG A 67 21.49 -3.15 -27.45
C ARG A 67 22.49 -2.07 -27.86
N VAL A 68 22.00 -0.85 -28.07
CA VAL A 68 22.76 0.28 -28.63
C VAL A 68 22.92 1.46 -27.66
N ASP A 69 22.35 1.41 -26.46
CA ASP A 69 22.58 2.39 -25.40
C ASP A 69 23.88 2.14 -24.65
N ASP A 70 24.35 3.14 -23.88
CA ASP A 70 25.55 3.06 -23.04
C ASP A 70 25.31 2.44 -21.65
N GLY A 71 24.07 2.14 -21.31
CA GLY A 71 23.65 1.57 -20.03
C GLY A 71 23.60 2.53 -18.86
N ARG A 72 23.90 3.81 -19.04
CA ARG A 72 23.87 4.84 -17.99
C ARG A 72 22.61 5.65 -18.06
N VAL A 73 21.72 5.44 -17.09
CA VAL A 73 20.51 6.24 -16.94
C VAL A 73 20.77 7.39 -16.00
N VAL A 74 20.41 8.60 -16.40
CA VAL A 74 20.62 9.82 -15.62
C VAL A 74 19.34 10.65 -15.59
N HIS A 75 19.26 11.58 -14.62
CA HIS A 75 18.21 12.59 -14.55
C HIS A 75 18.79 13.93 -15.06
N PRO A 76 18.49 14.35 -16.29
CA PRO A 76 18.97 15.61 -16.84
C PRO A 76 18.59 16.80 -15.96
N GLY A 77 19.58 17.64 -15.63
CA GLY A 77 19.37 18.81 -14.78
C GLY A 77 18.89 18.50 -13.34
N GLY A 78 19.01 17.25 -12.88
CA GLY A 78 18.52 16.82 -11.56
C GLY A 78 16.98 16.75 -11.46
N THR A 79 16.27 16.84 -12.59
CA THR A 79 14.80 16.81 -12.62
C THR A 79 14.30 15.37 -12.56
N GLY A 80 13.66 14.98 -11.46
CA GLY A 80 13.18 13.61 -11.24
C GLY A 80 12.19 13.09 -12.29
N ALA A 81 11.46 13.98 -12.98
CA ALA A 81 10.52 13.61 -14.05
C ALA A 81 11.19 13.34 -15.42
N LEU A 82 12.50 13.60 -15.54
CA LEU A 82 13.27 13.35 -16.77
C LEU A 82 14.23 12.17 -16.57
N LEU A 83 14.23 11.24 -17.51
CA LEU A 83 15.26 10.20 -17.63
C LEU A 83 15.93 10.27 -18.98
N ALA A 84 17.23 10.06 -19.02
CA ALA A 84 18.00 9.96 -20.26
C ALA A 84 18.95 8.78 -20.23
N VAL A 85 19.14 8.15 -21.37
CA VAL A 85 20.19 7.14 -21.63
C VAL A 85 20.98 7.56 -22.84
N GLY A 86 22.31 7.52 -22.75
CA GLY A 86 23.22 7.81 -23.86
C GLY A 86 23.16 6.71 -24.93
N LEU A 87 23.34 7.10 -26.20
CA LEU A 87 23.47 6.15 -27.31
C LEU A 87 24.94 5.98 -27.69
N LYS A 88 25.30 4.76 -28.10
CA LYS A 88 26.61 4.48 -28.66
C LYS A 88 26.78 5.24 -29.97
N PRO A 89 27.96 5.81 -30.26
CA PRO A 89 28.20 6.54 -31.49
C PRO A 89 28.27 5.62 -32.72
N GLY A 90 27.92 6.15 -33.89
CA GLY A 90 28.03 5.43 -35.18
C GLY A 90 26.85 4.52 -35.44
N LEU A 91 25.65 4.87 -34.99
CA LEU A 91 24.44 4.10 -35.22
C LEU A 91 24.05 4.13 -36.70
N PRO A 92 23.66 2.97 -37.29
CA PRO A 92 23.20 2.91 -38.66
C PRO A 92 21.85 3.65 -38.83
N HIS A 93 21.55 4.01 -40.07
CA HIS A 93 20.20 4.47 -40.42
C HIS A 93 19.22 3.30 -40.29
N GLY A 94 18.01 3.57 -39.77
CA GLY A 94 16.99 2.55 -39.60
C GLY A 94 16.13 2.77 -38.34
N SER A 95 15.35 1.77 -37.98
CA SER A 95 14.43 1.79 -36.86
C SER A 95 15.09 1.32 -35.55
N PHE A 96 14.73 1.96 -34.46
CA PHE A 96 15.19 1.65 -33.10
C PHE A 96 14.00 1.55 -32.15
N THR A 97 14.07 0.63 -31.19
CA THR A 97 13.06 0.48 -30.14
C THR A 97 13.65 0.89 -28.80
N ALA A 98 13.09 1.91 -28.20
CA ALA A 98 13.38 2.27 -26.81
C ALA A 98 12.37 1.62 -25.88
N THR A 99 12.84 0.91 -24.86
CA THR A 99 12.00 0.37 -23.77
C THR A 99 12.36 1.05 -22.47
N TYR A 100 11.36 1.19 -21.59
CA TYR A 100 11.57 1.70 -20.28
C TYR A 100 10.87 0.84 -19.22
N ARG A 101 11.49 0.77 -18.03
CA ARG A 101 10.92 0.21 -16.83
C ARG A 101 11.39 1.08 -15.67
N VAL A 102 10.50 1.90 -15.15
CA VAL A 102 10.77 2.89 -14.10
C VAL A 102 9.93 2.59 -12.87
N ILE A 103 10.33 3.10 -11.72
CA ILE A 103 9.52 3.06 -10.51
C ILE A 103 8.92 4.45 -10.34
N SER A 104 7.59 4.51 -10.28
CA SER A 104 6.86 5.73 -9.98
C SER A 104 7.09 6.18 -8.53
N ALA A 105 6.76 7.42 -8.22
CA ALA A 105 6.96 7.99 -6.89
C ALA A 105 6.20 7.23 -5.77
N ASP A 106 5.16 6.49 -6.10
CA ASP A 106 4.40 5.62 -5.18
C ASP A 106 4.98 4.19 -5.02
N GLY A 107 6.11 3.90 -5.70
CA GLY A 107 6.83 2.63 -5.62
C GLY A 107 6.34 1.54 -6.58
N HIS A 108 5.45 1.83 -7.53
CA HIS A 108 5.00 0.85 -8.52
C HIS A 108 5.86 0.87 -9.78
N PRO A 109 6.19 -0.31 -10.34
CA PRO A 109 6.90 -0.38 -11.61
C PRO A 109 5.95 -0.01 -12.76
N VAL A 110 6.40 0.90 -13.62
CA VAL A 110 5.75 1.29 -14.87
C VAL A 110 6.68 0.91 -16.02
N SER A 111 6.18 0.26 -17.04
CA SER A 111 6.98 -0.17 -18.20
C SER A 111 6.26 0.10 -19.50
N GLY A 112 7.03 0.31 -20.55
CA GLY A 112 6.55 0.53 -21.89
C GLY A 112 7.69 0.67 -22.88
N GLY A 113 7.36 1.05 -24.11
CA GLY A 113 8.36 1.31 -25.13
C GLY A 113 7.79 2.13 -26.29
N PHE A 114 8.66 2.59 -27.15
CA PHE A 114 8.32 3.32 -28.35
C PHE A 114 9.40 3.11 -29.43
N VAL A 115 9.02 3.36 -30.67
CA VAL A 115 9.91 3.25 -31.83
C VAL A 115 10.27 4.65 -32.31
N PHE A 116 11.50 4.83 -32.77
CA PHE A 116 11.97 5.99 -33.56
C PHE A 116 12.94 5.51 -34.64
N ALA A 117 13.25 6.37 -35.59
CA ALA A 117 14.19 6.04 -36.64
C ALA A 117 15.29 7.12 -36.80
N ILE A 118 16.41 6.73 -37.39
CA ILE A 118 17.51 7.63 -37.77
C ILE A 118 17.64 7.59 -39.30
N GLY A 119 17.63 8.76 -39.93
CA GLY A 119 17.78 8.91 -41.40
C GLY A 119 16.53 8.52 -42.20
N HIS A 120 16.07 7.31 -42.09
CA HIS A 120 14.84 6.79 -42.69
C HIS A 120 14.23 5.70 -41.83
N ALA A 121 12.95 5.45 -41.99
CA ALA A 121 12.29 4.31 -41.35
C ALA A 121 12.83 3.04 -41.98
N GLY A 122 13.40 2.16 -41.18
CA GLY A 122 13.94 0.85 -41.63
C GLY A 122 12.89 -0.25 -41.55
N ALA A 123 13.35 -1.50 -41.60
CA ALA A 123 12.52 -2.67 -41.35
C ALA A 123 11.90 -2.59 -39.93
N ALA A 124 10.73 -3.21 -39.77
CA ALA A 124 10.12 -3.38 -38.46
C ALA A 124 11.11 -4.06 -37.49
N PRO A 125 11.14 -3.70 -36.21
CA PRO A 125 11.97 -4.36 -35.21
C PRO A 125 11.69 -5.86 -35.19
N ALA A 126 12.75 -6.66 -35.07
CA ALA A 126 12.65 -8.13 -35.02
C ALA A 126 11.98 -8.65 -33.74
N ALA A 127 11.91 -7.82 -32.71
CA ALA A 127 11.28 -8.15 -31.42
C ALA A 127 10.26 -7.06 -31.03
N THR A 128 9.14 -7.50 -30.49
CA THR A 128 8.11 -6.59 -29.96
C THR A 128 8.59 -5.87 -28.70
N VAL A 129 7.96 -4.75 -28.32
CA VAL A 129 8.21 -4.09 -27.03
C VAL A 129 8.02 -5.07 -25.88
N GLY A 130 7.02 -5.95 -25.98
CA GLY A 130 6.75 -6.98 -24.97
C GLY A 130 7.90 -7.99 -24.84
N ASP A 131 8.46 -8.46 -25.97
CA ASP A 131 9.59 -9.40 -25.99
C ASP A 131 10.86 -8.75 -25.40
N LEU A 132 11.12 -7.48 -25.78
CA LEU A 132 12.29 -6.72 -25.31
C LEU A 132 12.20 -6.36 -23.84
N LEU A 133 11.02 -6.16 -23.31
CA LEU A 133 10.80 -5.98 -21.87
C LEU A 133 10.96 -7.30 -21.10
N GLY A 134 10.96 -8.44 -21.78
CA GLY A 134 11.26 -9.78 -21.27
C GLY A 134 10.59 -10.09 -19.94
N GLY A 135 9.41 -10.69 -19.94
CA GLY A 135 8.72 -11.14 -18.72
C GLY A 135 8.71 -10.07 -17.62
N THR A 136 8.00 -8.97 -17.85
CA THR A 136 8.00 -7.76 -16.97
C THR A 136 7.36 -7.96 -15.60
N SER A 137 7.00 -9.17 -15.21
CA SER A 137 6.47 -9.46 -13.89
C SER A 137 7.48 -10.25 -13.05
N ALA A 138 7.56 -9.89 -11.77
CA ALA A 138 8.43 -10.57 -10.80
C ALA A 138 8.01 -12.03 -10.49
N GLY A 139 7.09 -12.58 -11.25
CA GLY A 139 6.51 -13.89 -11.05
C GLY A 139 5.54 -13.96 -9.85
N PRO A 140 4.65 -14.97 -9.83
CA PRO A 140 3.58 -15.05 -8.83
C PRO A 140 4.11 -15.26 -7.41
N VAL A 141 5.22 -15.96 -7.24
CA VAL A 141 5.84 -16.21 -5.92
C VAL A 141 6.35 -14.90 -5.30
N THR A 142 7.08 -14.08 -6.06
CA THR A 142 7.60 -12.78 -5.59
C THR A 142 6.46 -11.83 -5.25
N GLN A 143 5.44 -11.76 -6.11
CA GLN A 143 4.26 -10.91 -5.88
C GLN A 143 3.50 -11.33 -4.61
N ALA A 144 3.26 -12.65 -4.43
CA ALA A 144 2.61 -13.18 -3.25
C ALA A 144 3.43 -12.91 -1.98
N ALA A 145 4.74 -13.14 -2.01
CA ALA A 145 5.63 -12.88 -0.88
C ALA A 145 5.64 -11.38 -0.50
N PHE A 146 5.67 -10.49 -1.48
CA PHE A 146 5.61 -9.06 -1.25
C PHE A 146 4.25 -8.60 -0.68
N GLY A 147 3.15 -9.15 -1.20
CA GLY A 147 1.82 -8.94 -0.64
C GLY A 147 1.71 -9.40 0.81
N LEU A 148 2.28 -10.57 1.16
CA LEU A 148 2.33 -11.06 2.53
C LEU A 148 3.18 -10.16 3.44
N ALA A 149 4.33 -9.67 2.97
CA ALA A 149 5.16 -8.73 3.72
C ALA A 149 4.41 -7.42 4.01
N ARG A 150 3.71 -6.84 3.02
CA ARG A 150 2.85 -5.65 3.21
C ARG A 150 1.70 -5.92 4.19
N GLY A 151 1.02 -7.06 4.08
CA GLY A 151 -0.05 -7.44 5.00
C GLY A 151 0.43 -7.62 6.43
N ALA A 152 1.60 -8.22 6.62
CA ALA A 152 2.27 -8.37 7.92
C ALA A 152 2.68 -7.01 8.50
N ASP A 153 3.18 -6.09 7.67
CA ASP A 153 3.52 -4.73 8.08
C ASP A 153 2.29 -3.96 8.58
N TYR A 154 1.17 -3.99 7.86
CA TYR A 154 -0.08 -3.36 8.31
C TYR A 154 -0.60 -3.97 9.61
N LEU A 155 -0.52 -5.29 9.75
CA LEU A 155 -0.90 -5.96 10.99
C LEU A 155 0.04 -5.58 12.14
N ALA A 156 1.34 -5.46 11.89
CA ALA A 156 2.33 -5.01 12.87
C ALA A 156 2.02 -3.60 13.39
N ILE A 157 1.76 -2.65 12.48
CA ILE A 157 1.34 -1.29 12.83
C ILE A 157 0.06 -1.33 13.67
N ALA A 158 -0.94 -2.12 13.27
CA ALA A 158 -2.18 -2.27 14.01
C ALA A 158 -1.94 -2.83 15.43
N LEU A 159 -1.09 -3.84 15.58
CA LEU A 159 -0.77 -4.42 16.88
C LEU A 159 -0.04 -3.43 17.78
N VAL A 160 0.95 -2.71 17.26
CA VAL A 160 1.76 -1.77 18.05
C VAL A 160 0.93 -0.55 18.43
N VAL A 161 0.47 0.23 17.46
CA VAL A 161 -0.29 1.46 17.69
C VAL A 161 -1.60 1.18 18.42
N GLY A 162 -2.33 0.15 17.99
CA GLY A 162 -3.60 -0.24 18.61
C GLY A 162 -3.46 -0.71 20.04
N THR A 163 -2.39 -1.44 20.39
CA THR A 163 -2.15 -1.86 21.79
C THR A 163 -1.84 -0.68 22.69
N LEU A 164 -1.02 0.27 22.24
CA LEU A 164 -0.69 1.48 22.99
C LEU A 164 -1.92 2.34 23.22
N LEU A 165 -2.69 2.59 22.16
CA LEU A 165 -3.91 3.40 22.25
C LEU A 165 -5.03 2.70 23.05
N PHE A 166 -5.14 1.36 22.96
CA PHE A 166 -6.08 0.61 23.80
C PHE A 166 -5.75 0.78 25.31
N GLY A 167 -4.48 0.66 25.69
CA GLY A 167 -4.03 0.86 27.06
C GLY A 167 -4.26 2.30 27.56
N LEU A 168 -4.28 3.28 26.67
CA LEU A 168 -4.53 4.67 26.99
C LEU A 168 -6.03 5.00 27.07
N LEU A 169 -6.84 4.52 26.11
CA LEU A 169 -8.20 4.98 25.88
C LEU A 169 -9.28 4.02 26.40
N ALA A 170 -9.03 2.70 26.32
CA ALA A 170 -10.05 1.70 26.62
C ALA A 170 -9.85 0.95 27.94
N TRP A 171 -8.60 0.83 28.42
CA TRP A 171 -8.31 0.10 29.65
C TRP A 171 -8.69 0.91 30.90
N PRO A 172 -9.63 0.41 31.78
CA PRO A 172 -10.10 1.12 32.95
C PRO A 172 -9.15 0.87 34.14
N ARG A 173 -8.04 1.59 34.22
CA ARG A 173 -6.99 1.42 35.25
C ARG A 173 -7.51 1.46 36.65
N ASP A 174 -8.42 2.40 36.92
CA ASP A 174 -8.98 2.64 38.26
C ASP A 174 -9.82 1.47 38.80
N ALA A 175 -10.38 0.67 37.86
CA ALA A 175 -11.21 -0.51 38.19
C ALA A 175 -10.45 -1.83 38.15
N ALA A 176 -9.19 -1.83 37.73
CA ALA A 176 -8.47 -3.08 37.43
C ALA A 176 -7.86 -3.74 38.67
N GLY A 177 -7.40 -2.96 39.63
CA GLY A 177 -6.58 -3.44 40.75
C GLY A 177 -5.17 -3.93 40.31
N PRO A 178 -4.23 -4.07 41.27
CA PRO A 178 -2.82 -4.35 40.93
C PRO A 178 -2.57 -5.66 40.16
N ALA A 179 -3.24 -6.76 40.55
CA ALA A 179 -3.05 -8.05 39.91
C ALA A 179 -3.52 -8.08 38.47
N ALA A 180 -4.70 -7.51 38.17
CA ALA A 180 -5.23 -7.41 36.83
C ALA A 180 -4.38 -6.46 35.95
N GLU A 181 -3.91 -5.36 36.53
CA GLU A 181 -3.03 -4.39 35.87
C GLU A 181 -1.68 -5.03 35.47
N HIS A 182 -1.07 -5.84 36.36
CA HIS A 182 0.17 -6.56 36.04
C HIS A 182 -0.05 -7.60 34.94
N ALA A 183 -1.15 -8.37 35.00
CA ALA A 183 -1.47 -9.38 34.00
C ALA A 183 -1.78 -8.73 32.63
N PHE A 184 -2.52 -7.62 32.59
CA PHE A 184 -2.76 -6.81 31.40
C PHE A 184 -1.45 -6.30 30.79
N ALA A 185 -0.60 -5.64 31.60
CA ALA A 185 0.67 -5.08 31.14
C ALA A 185 1.59 -6.17 30.56
N ARG A 186 1.69 -7.33 31.22
CA ARG A 186 2.50 -8.44 30.71
C ARG A 186 2.02 -8.94 29.35
N ARG A 187 0.71 -9.14 29.17
CA ARG A 187 0.16 -9.61 27.89
C ARG A 187 0.20 -8.53 26.80
N SER A 188 -0.01 -7.29 27.15
CA SER A 188 0.17 -6.17 26.20
C SER A 188 1.61 -6.06 25.72
N ARG A 189 2.62 -6.28 26.59
CA ARG A 189 4.03 -6.35 26.17
C ARG A 189 4.28 -7.51 25.20
N THR A 190 3.64 -8.66 25.37
CA THR A 190 3.74 -9.79 24.42
C THR A 190 3.18 -9.40 23.05
N VAL A 191 2.02 -8.69 23.00
CA VAL A 191 1.43 -8.22 21.73
C VAL A 191 2.33 -7.15 21.09
N LEU A 192 2.86 -6.22 21.88
CA LEU A 192 3.80 -5.20 21.40
C LEU A 192 5.09 -5.83 20.84
N ALA A 193 5.70 -6.77 21.55
CA ALA A 193 6.91 -7.46 21.08
C ALA A 193 6.64 -8.25 19.78
N ALA A 194 5.51 -8.94 19.69
CA ALA A 194 5.09 -9.62 18.45
C ALA A 194 4.89 -8.63 17.30
N GLY A 195 4.24 -7.49 17.55
CA GLY A 195 4.05 -6.43 16.55
C GLY A 195 5.38 -5.84 16.09
N LEU A 196 6.27 -5.48 17.01
CA LEU A 196 7.60 -4.93 16.69
C LEU A 196 8.45 -5.94 15.89
N GLY A 197 8.51 -7.21 16.33
CA GLY A 197 9.27 -8.25 15.63
C GLY A 197 8.70 -8.54 14.25
N MET A 198 7.37 -8.62 14.12
CA MET A 198 6.70 -8.80 12.82
C MET A 198 6.93 -7.61 11.89
N GLY A 199 6.85 -6.37 12.41
CA GLY A 199 7.13 -5.16 11.63
C GLY A 199 8.57 -5.09 11.14
N ALA A 200 9.55 -5.46 11.99
CA ALA A 200 10.95 -5.54 11.59
C ALA A 200 11.17 -6.60 10.51
N ALA A 201 10.62 -7.80 10.66
CA ALA A 201 10.74 -8.85 9.66
C ALA A 201 10.04 -8.47 8.34
N ALA A 202 8.83 -7.90 8.41
CA ALA A 202 8.09 -7.42 7.25
C ALA A 202 8.82 -6.26 6.56
N GLY A 203 9.43 -5.36 7.33
CA GLY A 203 10.21 -4.23 6.82
C GLY A 203 11.42 -4.68 6.00
N VAL A 204 12.20 -5.62 6.56
CA VAL A 204 13.35 -6.21 5.85
C VAL A 204 12.88 -6.95 4.59
N ALA A 205 11.86 -7.82 4.71
CA ALA A 205 11.31 -8.56 3.58
C ALA A 205 10.77 -7.62 2.50
N GLY A 206 10.09 -6.52 2.88
CA GLY A 206 9.58 -5.52 1.96
C GLY A 206 10.67 -4.84 1.15
N ILE A 207 11.77 -4.43 1.77
CA ILE A 207 12.92 -3.82 1.09
C ILE A 207 13.53 -4.81 0.10
N VAL A 208 13.77 -6.06 0.52
CA VAL A 208 14.37 -7.09 -0.33
C VAL A 208 13.47 -7.41 -1.53
N LEU A 209 12.16 -7.65 -1.30
CA LEU A 209 11.22 -8.05 -2.36
C LEU A 209 10.86 -6.91 -3.31
N GLN A 210 10.96 -5.65 -2.86
CA GLN A 210 10.76 -4.49 -3.74
C GLN A 210 11.72 -4.50 -4.92
N GLY A 211 13.00 -4.84 -4.68
CA GLY A 211 14.01 -4.90 -5.73
C GLY A 211 13.66 -5.90 -6.84
N ALA A 212 13.23 -7.11 -6.48
CA ALA A 212 12.79 -8.09 -7.46
C ALA A 212 11.52 -7.64 -8.19
N THR A 213 10.58 -7.02 -7.48
CA THR A 213 9.33 -6.51 -8.07
C THR A 213 9.63 -5.36 -9.04
N ALA A 214 10.48 -4.42 -8.66
CA ALA A 214 10.89 -3.29 -9.48
C ALA A 214 11.69 -3.74 -10.71
N GLY A 215 12.65 -4.64 -10.53
CA GLY A 215 13.47 -5.20 -11.62
C GLY A 215 12.75 -6.22 -12.51
N GLY A 216 11.54 -6.70 -12.13
CA GLY A 216 10.84 -7.77 -12.85
C GLY A 216 11.60 -9.10 -12.81
N THR A 217 12.31 -9.36 -11.72
CA THR A 217 13.20 -10.51 -11.58
C THR A 217 12.63 -11.56 -10.63
N SER A 218 13.27 -12.73 -10.55
CA SER A 218 12.81 -13.81 -9.69
C SER A 218 12.95 -13.48 -8.20
N PHE A 219 12.25 -14.23 -7.35
CA PHE A 219 12.38 -14.17 -5.89
C PHE A 219 13.85 -14.25 -5.42
N TRP A 220 14.63 -15.13 -6.02
CA TRP A 220 16.03 -15.34 -5.63
C TRP A 220 16.94 -14.17 -5.98
N ALA A 221 16.63 -13.45 -7.05
CA ALA A 221 17.38 -12.23 -7.41
C ALA A 221 17.15 -11.09 -6.41
N ALA A 222 16.08 -11.13 -5.60
CA ALA A 222 15.85 -10.18 -4.53
C ALA A 222 16.95 -10.20 -3.45
N LEU A 223 17.65 -11.31 -3.31
CA LEU A 223 18.72 -11.49 -2.31
C LEU A 223 20.08 -10.90 -2.74
N ASP A 224 20.19 -10.41 -3.98
CA ASP A 224 21.40 -9.76 -4.46
C ASP A 224 21.64 -8.43 -3.69
N PRO A 225 22.82 -8.27 -3.01
CA PRO A 225 23.12 -7.04 -2.28
C PRO A 225 23.14 -5.78 -3.15
N GLY A 226 23.45 -5.90 -4.44
CA GLY A 226 23.40 -4.80 -5.41
C GLY A 226 21.96 -4.31 -5.58
N VAL A 227 21.02 -5.22 -5.79
CA VAL A 227 19.59 -4.93 -5.90
C VAL A 227 19.05 -4.27 -4.62
N VAL A 228 19.42 -4.80 -3.44
CA VAL A 228 19.01 -4.20 -2.16
C VAL A 228 19.56 -2.78 -2.01
N ARG A 229 20.82 -2.53 -2.39
CA ARG A 229 21.41 -1.19 -2.35
C ARG A 229 20.69 -0.21 -3.27
N GLU A 230 20.31 -0.63 -4.47
CA GLU A 230 19.52 0.19 -5.37
C GLU A 230 18.16 0.55 -4.77
N VAL A 231 17.45 -0.41 -4.13
CA VAL A 231 16.19 -0.14 -3.43
C VAL A 231 16.38 0.88 -2.30
N LEU A 232 17.44 0.75 -1.50
CA LEU A 232 17.69 1.70 -0.40
C LEU A 232 17.96 3.12 -0.89
N GLY A 233 18.41 3.31 -2.13
CA GLY A 233 18.55 4.60 -2.78
C GLY A 233 17.22 5.20 -3.28
N THR A 234 16.12 4.45 -3.23
CA THR A 234 14.82 4.90 -3.69
C THR A 234 14.01 5.55 -2.57
N ARG A 235 12.96 6.32 -2.93
CA ARG A 235 11.98 6.83 -1.97
C ARG A 235 11.33 5.72 -1.15
N PHE A 236 10.98 4.61 -1.80
CA PHE A 236 10.44 3.44 -1.11
C PHE A 236 11.40 2.95 -0.03
N GLY A 237 12.68 2.74 -0.39
CA GLY A 237 13.71 2.31 0.55
C GLY A 237 13.92 3.29 1.70
N ALA A 238 13.89 4.61 1.43
CA ALA A 238 14.00 5.63 2.47
C ALA A 238 12.83 5.58 3.48
N VAL A 239 11.57 5.44 3.01
CA VAL A 239 10.39 5.34 3.88
C VAL A 239 10.40 4.05 4.69
N TRP A 240 10.75 2.92 4.08
CA TRP A 240 10.80 1.63 4.78
C TRP A 240 11.99 1.54 5.74
N GLY A 241 13.13 2.14 5.38
CA GLY A 241 14.28 2.30 6.26
C GLY A 241 13.96 3.18 7.48
N LEU A 242 13.28 4.31 7.26
CA LEU A 242 12.79 5.17 8.35
C LEU A 242 11.86 4.39 9.28
N ARG A 243 10.95 3.59 8.73
CA ARG A 243 10.04 2.73 9.53
C ARG A 243 10.79 1.72 10.37
N LEU A 244 11.82 1.06 9.82
CA LEU A 244 12.66 0.13 10.57
C LEU A 244 13.42 0.84 11.71
N ALA A 245 13.98 2.00 11.45
CA ALA A 245 14.64 2.81 12.48
C ALA A 245 13.65 3.25 13.57
N ASP A 246 12.45 3.67 13.18
CA ASP A 246 11.40 4.06 14.11
C ASP A 246 10.92 2.89 14.98
N LEU A 247 10.79 1.67 14.42
CA LEU A 247 10.48 0.45 15.19
C LEU A 247 11.55 0.15 16.26
N VAL A 248 12.83 0.37 15.94
CA VAL A 248 13.94 0.22 16.90
C VAL A 248 13.82 1.27 18.00
N LEU A 249 13.61 2.54 17.64
CA LEU A 249 13.43 3.64 18.60
C LEU A 249 12.22 3.40 19.51
N LEU A 250 11.08 3.01 18.93
CA LEU A 250 9.88 2.70 19.67
C LEU A 250 10.08 1.51 20.60
N GLY A 251 10.72 0.44 20.12
CA GLY A 251 11.09 -0.71 20.93
C GLY A 251 11.97 -0.34 22.10
N GLY A 252 13.01 0.45 21.87
CA GLY A 252 13.90 0.98 22.91
C GLY A 252 13.15 1.85 23.93
N ALA A 253 12.31 2.78 23.48
CA ALA A 253 11.47 3.61 24.35
C ALA A 253 10.52 2.77 25.24
N LEU A 254 9.91 1.73 24.67
CA LEU A 254 9.04 0.83 25.41
C LEU A 254 9.78 -0.08 26.40
N LEU A 255 11.02 -0.47 26.09
CA LEU A 255 11.86 -1.23 27.00
C LEU A 255 12.30 -0.39 28.20
N VAL A 256 12.74 0.85 27.96
CA VAL A 256 13.28 1.74 29.01
C VAL A 256 12.17 2.35 29.85
N PHE A 257 11.14 2.92 29.24
CA PHE A 257 10.10 3.71 29.93
C PHE A 257 8.80 2.95 30.12
N GLY A 258 8.58 1.87 29.38
CA GLY A 258 7.37 1.08 29.39
C GLY A 258 6.17 1.77 28.70
N PRO A 259 5.08 1.02 28.44
CA PRO A 259 3.91 1.54 27.71
C PRO A 259 3.03 2.53 28.54
N ARG A 260 3.33 2.71 29.81
CA ARG A 260 2.59 3.63 30.70
C ARG A 260 3.01 5.11 30.58
N ARG A 261 4.14 5.39 29.92
CA ARG A 261 4.66 6.74 29.72
C ARG A 261 4.44 7.21 28.29
N PRO A 262 3.27 7.78 27.95
CA PRO A 262 2.95 8.18 26.58
C PRO A 262 3.95 9.19 26.01
N GLY A 263 4.53 10.06 26.83
CA GLY A 263 5.54 11.01 26.38
C GLY A 263 6.80 10.36 25.78
N ALA A 264 7.08 9.09 26.10
CA ALA A 264 8.24 8.39 25.55
C ALA A 264 7.96 7.70 24.19
N TRP A 265 6.73 7.27 23.92
CA TRP A 265 6.39 6.48 22.75
C TRP A 265 5.42 7.16 21.77
N ALA A 266 4.76 8.26 22.17
CA ALA A 266 3.72 8.87 21.34
C ALA A 266 4.25 9.37 20.00
N LEU A 267 5.42 10.02 19.98
CA LEU A 267 6.03 10.51 18.75
C LEU A 267 6.45 9.36 17.83
N PRO A 268 7.22 8.34 18.26
CA PRO A 268 7.49 7.18 17.41
C PRO A 268 6.22 6.44 16.95
N ALA A 269 5.23 6.24 17.81
CA ALA A 269 3.99 5.59 17.40
C ALA A 269 3.19 6.42 16.37
N ALA A 270 3.22 7.74 16.45
CA ALA A 270 2.64 8.63 15.44
C ALA A 270 3.43 8.54 14.13
N LEU A 271 4.75 8.54 14.18
CA LEU A 271 5.60 8.39 12.99
C LEU A 271 5.35 7.04 12.33
N LEU A 272 5.27 5.95 13.09
CA LEU A 272 4.92 4.62 12.58
C LEU A 272 3.58 4.63 11.84
N ALA A 273 2.57 5.31 12.37
CA ALA A 273 1.25 5.43 11.74
C ALA A 273 1.23 6.32 10.48
N ILE A 274 2.18 7.25 10.35
CA ILE A 274 2.30 8.16 9.19
C ILE A 274 3.04 7.47 8.03
N THR A 275 3.98 6.58 8.30
CA THR A 275 4.84 5.98 7.27
C THR A 275 4.10 5.28 6.12
N PRO A 276 2.92 4.62 6.27
CA PRO A 276 2.16 4.09 5.15
C PRO A 276 1.72 5.18 4.16
N ALA A 277 1.21 6.31 4.67
CA ALA A 277 0.78 7.43 3.84
C ALA A 277 1.95 8.05 3.05
N LEU A 278 3.15 8.10 3.63
CA LEU A 278 4.35 8.62 2.97
C LEU A 278 4.87 7.70 1.85
N GLY A 279 4.68 6.39 1.98
CA GLY A 279 5.15 5.39 1.01
C GLY A 279 4.09 4.94 -0.01
N GLY A 280 2.90 5.52 0.01
CA GLY A 280 1.78 5.12 -0.85
C GLY A 280 1.23 6.23 -1.72
N HIS A 281 0.11 5.94 -2.40
CA HIS A 281 -0.56 6.86 -3.33
C HIS A 281 -0.96 8.20 -2.70
N ALA A 282 -1.25 8.24 -1.40
CA ALA A 282 -1.67 9.46 -0.71
C ALA A 282 -0.64 10.61 -0.79
N ALA A 283 0.65 10.27 -0.87
CA ALA A 283 1.73 11.26 -0.94
C ALA A 283 2.14 11.63 -2.38
N THR A 284 1.59 10.97 -3.40
CA THR A 284 1.91 11.19 -4.81
C THR A 284 0.73 11.71 -5.60
N GLN A 285 -0.49 11.46 -5.14
CA GLN A 285 -1.71 11.94 -5.78
C GLN A 285 -2.14 13.31 -5.25
N HIS A 286 -2.73 14.12 -6.14
CA HIS A 286 -3.30 15.42 -5.75
C HIS A 286 -4.78 15.30 -5.37
N PRO A 287 -5.24 16.06 -4.35
CA PRO A 287 -4.46 16.98 -3.51
C PRO A 287 -3.78 16.29 -2.32
N VAL A 288 -2.45 16.27 -2.30
CA VAL A 288 -1.62 15.63 -1.25
C VAL A 288 -2.00 16.11 0.16
N ALA A 289 -2.25 17.42 0.31
CA ALA A 289 -2.62 18.04 1.59
C ALA A 289 -3.93 17.48 2.19
N LEU A 290 -4.79 16.89 1.39
CA LEU A 290 -6.02 16.21 1.82
C LEU A 290 -5.78 14.70 2.00
N LEU A 291 -5.12 14.05 1.04
CA LEU A 291 -5.00 12.60 0.99
C LEU A 291 -4.10 12.06 2.10
N VAL A 292 -2.97 12.71 2.39
CA VAL A 292 -2.06 12.26 3.46
C VAL A 292 -2.73 12.28 4.83
N PRO A 293 -3.37 13.37 5.31
CA PRO A 293 -4.09 13.34 6.58
C PRO A 293 -5.24 12.32 6.63
N LEU A 294 -5.96 12.13 5.52
CA LEU A 294 -7.02 11.12 5.44
C LEU A 294 -6.48 9.70 5.56
N ASP A 295 -5.35 9.41 4.90
CA ASP A 295 -4.73 8.09 4.99
C ASP A 295 -4.15 7.82 6.38
N VAL A 296 -3.51 8.82 7.01
CA VAL A 296 -3.06 8.72 8.40
C VAL A 296 -4.24 8.45 9.33
N ALA A 297 -5.36 9.18 9.18
CA ALA A 297 -6.56 8.94 9.97
C ALA A 297 -7.13 7.52 9.74
N HIS A 298 -7.07 7.02 8.49
CA HIS A 298 -7.46 5.66 8.12
C HIS A 298 -6.59 4.61 8.83
N VAL A 299 -5.27 4.77 8.78
CA VAL A 299 -4.29 3.86 9.43
C VAL A 299 -4.45 3.87 10.94
N VAL A 300 -4.62 5.04 11.57
CA VAL A 300 -4.83 5.14 13.02
C VAL A 300 -6.16 4.47 13.40
N ALA A 301 -7.25 4.75 12.71
CA ALA A 301 -8.55 4.16 12.98
C ALA A 301 -8.53 2.63 12.82
N MET A 302 -7.90 2.13 11.76
CA MET A 302 -7.67 0.70 11.53
C MET A 302 -6.85 0.09 12.68
N SER A 303 -5.76 0.75 13.09
CA SER A 303 -4.90 0.28 14.16
C SER A 303 -5.62 0.21 15.51
N VAL A 304 -6.39 1.22 15.86
CA VAL A 304 -7.21 1.26 17.08
C VAL A 304 -8.25 0.14 17.08
N TRP A 305 -8.91 -0.08 15.96
CA TRP A 305 -9.95 -1.10 15.87
C TRP A 305 -9.36 -2.51 15.86
N VAL A 306 -8.48 -2.82 14.92
CA VAL A 306 -7.92 -4.19 14.75
C VAL A 306 -7.01 -4.56 15.92
N GLY A 307 -6.07 -3.68 16.30
CA GLY A 307 -5.19 -3.92 17.44
C GLY A 307 -5.96 -4.00 18.76
N GLY A 308 -7.00 -3.18 18.92
CA GLY A 308 -7.89 -3.25 20.07
C GLY A 308 -8.66 -4.57 20.18
N LEU A 309 -9.14 -5.13 19.06
CA LEU A 309 -9.75 -6.47 19.03
C LEU A 309 -8.77 -7.55 19.51
N VAL A 310 -7.50 -7.47 19.09
CA VAL A 310 -6.46 -8.40 19.52
C VAL A 310 -6.17 -8.26 21.01
N VAL A 311 -6.09 -7.04 21.53
CA VAL A 311 -5.89 -6.78 22.95
C VAL A 311 -7.08 -7.31 23.79
N LEU A 312 -8.32 -7.11 23.32
CA LEU A 312 -9.51 -7.68 23.94
C LEU A 312 -9.49 -9.21 23.95
N LEU A 313 -8.93 -9.84 22.92
CA LEU A 313 -8.85 -11.29 22.82
C LEU A 313 -7.71 -11.90 23.66
N VAL A 314 -6.57 -11.19 23.78
CA VAL A 314 -5.32 -11.71 24.36
C VAL A 314 -5.05 -11.18 25.77
N ALA A 315 -5.10 -9.85 25.96
CA ALA A 315 -4.67 -9.23 27.20
C ALA A 315 -5.79 -9.15 28.26
N VAL A 316 -7.00 -8.78 27.86
CA VAL A 316 -8.13 -8.61 28.79
C VAL A 316 -8.54 -9.93 29.46
N PRO A 317 -8.60 -11.09 28.80
CA PRO A 317 -8.89 -12.35 29.48
C PRO A 317 -7.82 -12.75 30.49
N ALA A 318 -6.56 -12.44 30.25
CA ALA A 318 -5.49 -12.72 31.21
C ALA A 318 -5.62 -11.85 32.47
N ALA A 319 -5.93 -10.57 32.28
CA ALA A 319 -6.17 -9.64 33.37
C ALA A 319 -7.37 -10.04 34.23
N THR A 320 -8.46 -10.45 33.59
CA THR A 320 -9.72 -10.77 34.28
C THR A 320 -9.70 -12.15 34.97
N ARG A 321 -8.81 -13.09 34.58
CA ARG A 321 -8.69 -14.41 35.24
C ARG A 321 -8.23 -14.32 36.69
N ALA A 322 -7.47 -13.30 37.04
CA ALA A 322 -6.94 -13.12 38.41
C ALA A 322 -7.99 -12.56 39.38
N LEU A 323 -9.19 -12.20 38.88
CA LEU A 323 -10.26 -11.61 39.65
C LEU A 323 -11.34 -12.64 40.01
N ASP A 324 -12.03 -12.40 41.11
CA ASP A 324 -13.27 -13.09 41.44
C ASP A 324 -14.37 -12.85 40.39
N PRO A 325 -15.41 -13.71 40.32
CA PRO A 325 -16.41 -13.63 39.26
C PRO A 325 -17.14 -12.28 39.15
N PRO A 326 -17.57 -11.59 40.24
CA PRO A 326 -18.18 -10.28 40.16
C PRO A 326 -17.22 -9.19 39.62
N ALA A 327 -16.03 -9.07 40.17
CA ALA A 327 -15.02 -8.08 39.76
C ALA A 327 -14.61 -8.32 38.30
N ARG A 328 -14.55 -9.58 37.86
CA ARG A 328 -14.32 -9.95 36.45
C ARG A 328 -15.40 -9.39 35.53
N ALA A 329 -16.69 -9.49 35.92
CA ALA A 329 -17.80 -8.96 35.12
C ALA A 329 -17.73 -7.44 35.02
N VAL A 330 -17.43 -6.76 36.13
CA VAL A 330 -17.28 -5.29 36.20
C VAL A 330 -16.16 -4.81 35.26
N LEU A 331 -14.96 -5.39 35.41
CA LEU A 331 -13.80 -4.98 34.60
C LEU A 331 -14.02 -5.27 33.11
N LEU A 332 -14.54 -6.46 32.78
CA LEU A 332 -14.84 -6.82 31.39
C LEU A 332 -15.93 -5.91 30.80
N GLY A 333 -17.00 -5.65 31.54
CA GLY A 333 -18.09 -4.79 31.12
C GLY A 333 -17.63 -3.34 30.87
N ALA A 334 -16.80 -2.78 31.75
CA ALA A 334 -16.24 -1.46 31.61
C ALA A 334 -15.32 -1.37 30.35
N THR A 335 -14.39 -2.32 30.22
CA THR A 335 -13.44 -2.36 29.11
C THR A 335 -14.13 -2.49 27.75
N VAL A 336 -15.06 -3.46 27.63
CA VAL A 336 -15.78 -3.70 26.35
C VAL A 336 -16.68 -2.52 25.99
N THR A 337 -17.27 -1.84 26.99
CA THR A 337 -18.08 -0.65 26.74
C THR A 337 -17.26 0.51 26.18
N ARG A 338 -16.13 0.84 26.82
CA ARG A 338 -15.22 1.90 26.36
C ARG A 338 -14.72 1.57 24.95
N PHE A 339 -14.21 0.36 24.74
CA PHE A 339 -13.72 -0.06 23.43
C PHE A 339 -14.81 -0.05 22.34
N SER A 340 -16.03 -0.48 22.65
CA SER A 340 -17.14 -0.46 21.66
C SER A 340 -17.47 0.94 21.16
N THR A 341 -17.32 1.98 21.99
CA THR A 341 -17.51 3.37 21.56
C THR A 341 -16.36 3.84 20.67
N ILE A 342 -15.13 3.52 21.05
CA ILE A 342 -13.93 3.83 20.27
C ILE A 342 -13.96 3.11 18.92
N ALA A 343 -14.31 1.82 18.91
CA ALA A 343 -14.45 1.02 17.69
C ALA A 343 -15.50 1.60 16.73
N LEU A 344 -16.64 2.11 17.27
CA LEU A 344 -17.64 2.76 16.42
C LEU A 344 -17.11 4.05 15.78
N ALA A 345 -16.36 4.86 16.53
CA ALA A 345 -15.70 6.05 15.97
C ALA A 345 -14.67 5.66 14.90
N SER A 346 -13.85 4.63 15.18
CA SER A 346 -12.89 4.10 14.20
C SER A 346 -13.57 3.63 12.92
N VAL A 347 -14.66 2.88 13.01
CA VAL A 347 -15.44 2.43 11.85
C VAL A 347 -16.00 3.61 11.05
N ALA A 348 -16.56 4.62 11.73
CA ALA A 348 -17.05 5.83 11.06
C ALA A 348 -15.92 6.57 10.31
N THR A 349 -14.74 6.68 10.93
CA THR A 349 -13.55 7.26 10.30
C THR A 349 -13.11 6.43 9.08
N LEU A 350 -13.05 5.09 9.20
CA LEU A 350 -12.68 4.20 8.09
C LEU A 350 -13.64 4.29 6.92
N LEU A 351 -14.95 4.36 7.17
CA LEU A 351 -15.94 4.52 6.11
C LEU A 351 -15.80 5.87 5.41
N LEU A 352 -15.63 6.95 6.17
CA LEU A 352 -15.44 8.29 5.62
C LEU A 352 -14.18 8.36 4.76
N THR A 353 -13.04 8.02 5.35
CA THR A 353 -11.74 8.11 4.66
C THR A 353 -11.64 7.15 3.49
N GLY A 354 -12.14 5.92 3.63
CA GLY A 354 -12.13 4.93 2.56
C GLY A 354 -13.05 5.31 1.39
N THR A 355 -14.18 5.96 1.66
CA THR A 355 -15.07 6.48 0.60
C THR A 355 -14.38 7.60 -0.18
N VAL A 356 -13.77 8.57 0.51
CA VAL A 356 -13.04 9.66 -0.15
C VAL A 356 -11.89 9.12 -0.99
N GLN A 357 -11.08 8.22 -0.45
CA GLN A 357 -9.99 7.59 -1.21
C GLN A 357 -10.52 6.81 -2.42
N SER A 358 -11.62 6.07 -2.29
CA SER A 358 -12.20 5.33 -3.41
C SER A 358 -12.68 6.26 -4.54
N ILE A 359 -13.29 7.41 -4.20
CA ILE A 359 -13.73 8.41 -5.18
C ILE A 359 -12.54 8.97 -5.96
N VAL A 360 -11.42 9.24 -5.28
CA VAL A 360 -10.20 9.78 -5.92
C VAL A 360 -9.52 8.74 -6.82
N HIS A 361 -9.56 7.45 -6.45
CA HIS A 361 -8.84 6.40 -7.17
C HIS A 361 -9.62 5.80 -8.35
N LEU A 362 -10.94 5.98 -8.42
CA LEU A 362 -11.80 5.46 -9.48
C LEU A 362 -12.13 6.57 -10.48
N ARG A 363 -12.08 6.29 -11.78
CA ARG A 363 -12.51 7.21 -12.85
C ARG A 363 -14.01 7.17 -13.06
N ALA A 364 -14.58 5.96 -13.00
CA ALA A 364 -15.99 5.70 -13.21
C ALA A 364 -16.50 4.56 -12.31
N PHE A 365 -17.80 4.49 -12.10
CA PHE A 365 -18.42 3.37 -11.37
C PHE A 365 -18.18 2.01 -12.04
N ASP A 366 -18.04 2.00 -13.35
CA ASP A 366 -17.76 0.81 -14.15
C ASP A 366 -16.41 0.15 -13.78
N ASP A 367 -15.42 0.95 -13.37
CA ASP A 367 -14.13 0.47 -12.90
C ASP A 367 -14.24 -0.49 -11.71
N LEU A 368 -15.30 -0.36 -10.89
CA LEU A 368 -15.55 -1.24 -9.74
C LEU A 368 -15.74 -2.71 -10.14
N LEU A 369 -16.35 -2.96 -11.29
CA LEU A 369 -16.68 -4.30 -11.76
C LEU A 369 -15.62 -4.84 -12.72
N HIS A 370 -15.05 -3.98 -13.55
CA HIS A 370 -14.23 -4.38 -14.69
C HIS A 370 -12.72 -4.33 -14.42
N THR A 371 -12.27 -3.69 -13.32
CA THR A 371 -10.84 -3.67 -12.95
C THR A 371 -10.51 -4.60 -11.78
N ALA A 372 -9.25 -5.06 -11.71
CA ALA A 372 -8.77 -5.85 -10.56
C ALA A 372 -8.79 -5.01 -9.27
N PHE A 373 -8.44 -3.72 -9.36
CA PHE A 373 -8.51 -2.76 -8.27
C PHE A 373 -9.96 -2.61 -7.76
N GLY A 374 -10.92 -2.35 -8.65
CA GLY A 374 -12.32 -2.16 -8.27
C GLY A 374 -12.92 -3.40 -7.62
N ARG A 375 -12.68 -4.59 -8.17
CA ARG A 375 -13.10 -5.86 -7.55
C ARG A 375 -12.50 -6.07 -6.16
N ALA A 376 -11.22 -5.73 -5.95
CA ALA A 376 -10.60 -5.79 -4.62
C ALA A 376 -11.24 -4.79 -3.64
N VAL A 377 -11.60 -3.58 -4.09
CA VAL A 377 -12.37 -2.61 -3.29
C VAL A 377 -13.72 -3.19 -2.89
N LEU A 378 -14.49 -3.78 -3.82
CA LEU A 378 -15.79 -4.39 -3.52
C LEU A 378 -15.67 -5.54 -2.51
N ILE A 379 -14.69 -6.42 -2.67
CA ILE A 379 -14.40 -7.50 -1.72
C ILE A 379 -14.09 -6.92 -0.34
N LYS A 380 -13.21 -5.91 -0.27
CA LYS A 380 -12.85 -5.22 0.98
C LYS A 380 -14.09 -4.62 1.65
N VAL A 381 -14.93 -3.92 0.90
CA VAL A 381 -16.17 -3.31 1.43
C VAL A 381 -17.09 -4.39 1.98
N GLY A 382 -17.32 -5.48 1.25
CA GLY A 382 -18.15 -6.61 1.72
C GLY A 382 -17.63 -7.22 3.03
N LEU A 383 -16.32 -7.43 3.14
CA LEU A 383 -15.68 -7.95 4.35
C LEU A 383 -15.79 -6.97 5.53
N VAL A 384 -15.63 -5.67 5.28
CA VAL A 384 -15.79 -4.62 6.31
C VAL A 384 -17.24 -4.56 6.79
N LEU A 385 -18.22 -4.67 5.90
CA LEU A 385 -19.64 -4.74 6.27
C LEU A 385 -19.94 -5.98 7.13
N ALA A 386 -19.35 -7.13 6.82
CA ALA A 386 -19.44 -8.33 7.65
C ALA A 386 -18.83 -8.12 9.05
N LEU A 387 -17.66 -7.45 9.14
CA LEU A 387 -17.04 -7.05 10.39
C LEU A 387 -17.96 -6.11 11.21
N ILE A 388 -18.56 -5.11 10.58
CA ILE A 388 -19.50 -4.18 11.20
C ILE A 388 -20.72 -4.95 11.74
N ALA A 389 -21.25 -5.91 10.99
CA ALA A 389 -22.37 -6.74 11.43
C ALA A 389 -22.02 -7.56 12.68
N LEU A 390 -20.84 -8.20 12.73
CA LEU A 390 -20.34 -8.92 13.92
C LEU A 390 -20.18 -7.98 15.11
N GLY A 391 -19.55 -6.81 14.92
CA GLY A 391 -19.41 -5.78 15.95
C GLY A 391 -20.75 -5.27 16.46
N ALA A 392 -21.74 -5.11 15.58
CA ALA A 392 -23.13 -4.73 15.95
C ALA A 392 -23.80 -5.80 16.83
N VAL A 393 -23.57 -7.10 16.55
CA VAL A 393 -24.02 -8.20 17.41
C VAL A 393 -23.40 -8.09 18.81
N ASN A 394 -22.09 -7.85 18.90
CA ASN A 394 -21.41 -7.67 20.18
C ASN A 394 -21.96 -6.44 20.93
N ARG A 395 -22.12 -5.31 20.24
CA ARG A 395 -22.64 -4.07 20.83
C ARG A 395 -24.09 -4.22 21.35
N ARG A 396 -24.96 -4.93 20.60
CA ARG A 396 -26.39 -5.07 20.93
C ARG A 396 -26.69 -6.21 21.91
N ARG A 397 -25.86 -7.27 21.94
CA ARG A 397 -26.12 -8.47 22.75
C ARG A 397 -25.11 -8.65 23.89
N SER A 398 -23.79 -8.60 23.58
CA SER A 398 -22.75 -8.91 24.56
C SER A 398 -22.56 -7.78 25.57
N VAL A 399 -22.49 -6.53 25.12
CA VAL A 399 -22.26 -5.36 25.99
C VAL A 399 -23.39 -5.18 27.04
N PRO A 400 -24.70 -5.15 26.68
CA PRO A 400 -25.77 -4.98 27.65
C PRO A 400 -25.82 -6.12 28.67
N ARG A 401 -25.64 -7.38 28.23
CA ARG A 401 -25.62 -8.56 29.12
C ARG A 401 -24.45 -8.51 30.11
N LEU A 402 -23.26 -8.13 29.67
CA LEU A 402 -22.11 -7.99 30.56
C LEU A 402 -22.30 -6.88 31.58
N ARG A 403 -22.95 -5.77 31.19
CA ARG A 403 -23.30 -4.68 32.12
C ARG A 403 -24.36 -5.12 33.15
N ALA A 404 -25.37 -5.87 32.74
CA ALA A 404 -26.37 -6.42 33.66
C ALA A 404 -25.72 -7.37 34.67
N LEU A 405 -24.94 -8.34 34.21
CA LEU A 405 -24.21 -9.28 35.07
C LEU A 405 -23.25 -8.56 36.04
N ALA A 406 -22.60 -7.48 35.58
CA ALA A 406 -21.74 -6.67 36.44
C ALA A 406 -22.51 -5.97 37.57
N ARG A 407 -23.73 -5.47 37.30
CA ARG A 407 -24.60 -4.84 38.30
C ARG A 407 -25.17 -5.85 39.31
N GLU A 408 -25.48 -7.04 38.87
CA GLU A 408 -26.02 -8.13 39.64
C GLU A 408 -24.96 -8.92 40.41
N GLY A 409 -23.68 -8.60 40.25
CA GLY A 409 -22.58 -9.31 40.90
C GLY A 409 -22.34 -10.72 40.38
N HIS A 410 -22.80 -11.02 39.13
CA HIS A 410 -22.70 -12.34 38.56
C HIS A 410 -21.48 -12.51 37.66
N ALA A 411 -21.03 -13.75 37.48
CA ALA A 411 -19.93 -14.09 36.54
C ALA A 411 -20.32 -13.85 35.08
N PRO A 412 -19.36 -13.51 34.18
CA PRO A 412 -19.61 -13.31 32.76
C PRO A 412 -20.23 -14.51 32.02
N GLY A 413 -19.97 -15.72 32.47
CA GLY A 413 -20.60 -16.98 32.03
C GLY A 413 -20.72 -17.16 30.52
N ALA A 414 -21.94 -17.36 30.04
CA ALA A 414 -22.24 -17.56 28.61
C ALA A 414 -21.99 -16.29 27.78
N ALA A 415 -22.23 -15.09 28.34
CA ALA A 415 -21.98 -13.82 27.66
C ALA A 415 -20.49 -13.61 27.35
N GLY A 416 -19.60 -13.97 28.29
CA GLY A 416 -18.15 -13.92 28.07
C GLY A 416 -17.67 -14.96 27.05
N ARG A 417 -18.31 -16.14 26.98
CA ARG A 417 -18.00 -17.14 25.92
C ARG A 417 -18.43 -16.68 24.55
N LEU A 418 -19.63 -16.13 24.42
CA LEU A 418 -20.13 -15.56 23.17
C LEU A 418 -19.20 -14.44 22.69
N LEU A 419 -18.90 -13.46 23.54
CA LEU A 419 -17.98 -12.38 23.20
C LEU A 419 -16.64 -12.91 22.66
N ARG A 420 -16.08 -13.93 23.28
CA ARG A 420 -14.79 -14.50 22.88
C ARG A 420 -14.87 -15.19 21.52
N ARG A 421 -16.00 -15.85 21.20
CA ARG A 421 -16.22 -16.48 19.88
C ARG A 421 -16.34 -15.43 18.78
N THR A 422 -17.13 -14.40 19.01
CA THR A 422 -17.32 -13.30 18.04
C THR A 422 -16.04 -12.50 17.84
N LEU A 423 -15.26 -12.19 18.91
CA LEU A 423 -13.96 -11.55 18.80
C LEU A 423 -12.95 -12.35 17.97
N ARG A 424 -12.94 -13.70 18.10
CA ARG A 424 -12.09 -14.54 17.24
C ARG A 424 -12.48 -14.44 15.78
N ALA A 425 -13.78 -14.43 15.47
CA ALA A 425 -14.28 -14.27 14.11
C ALA A 425 -13.96 -12.87 13.57
N GLU A 426 -14.11 -11.80 14.39
CA GLU A 426 -13.75 -10.43 14.01
C GLU A 426 -12.25 -10.30 13.73
N VAL A 427 -11.37 -10.85 14.59
CA VAL A 427 -9.92 -10.83 14.37
C VAL A 427 -9.53 -11.60 13.10
N ALA A 428 -10.08 -12.81 12.91
CA ALA A 428 -9.81 -13.59 11.70
C ALA A 428 -10.24 -12.84 10.42
N LEU A 429 -11.44 -12.25 10.44
CA LEU A 429 -11.96 -11.48 9.32
C LEU A 429 -11.14 -10.19 9.09
N ALA A 430 -10.68 -9.53 10.16
CA ALA A 430 -9.81 -8.36 10.07
C ALA A 430 -8.46 -8.70 9.40
N VAL A 431 -7.88 -9.86 9.71
CA VAL A 431 -6.66 -10.35 9.04
C VAL A 431 -6.91 -10.57 7.55
N VAL A 432 -8.08 -11.12 7.17
CA VAL A 432 -8.46 -11.27 5.75
C VAL A 432 -8.60 -9.90 5.07
N VAL A 433 -9.23 -8.92 5.74
CA VAL A 433 -9.32 -7.53 5.22
C VAL A 433 -7.94 -6.93 4.99
N LEU A 434 -6.99 -7.13 5.91
CA LEU A 434 -5.61 -6.65 5.74
C LEU A 434 -4.90 -7.36 4.57
N GLY A 435 -5.14 -8.66 4.37
CA GLY A 435 -4.63 -9.40 3.22
C GLY A 435 -5.19 -8.86 1.89
N VAL A 436 -6.50 -8.61 1.81
CA VAL A 436 -7.13 -7.98 0.64
C VAL A 436 -6.61 -6.55 0.43
N THR A 437 -6.35 -5.81 1.50
CA THR A 437 -5.75 -4.46 1.41
C THR A 437 -4.33 -4.54 0.87
N ALA A 438 -3.52 -5.50 1.30
CA ALA A 438 -2.17 -5.72 0.78
C ALA A 438 -2.17 -6.06 -0.72
N ALA A 439 -3.15 -6.85 -1.19
CA ALA A 439 -3.36 -7.12 -2.61
C ALA A 439 -3.84 -5.87 -3.36
N LEU A 440 -4.80 -5.13 -2.78
CA LEU A 440 -5.33 -3.89 -3.38
C LEU A 440 -4.23 -2.86 -3.63
N VAL A 441 -3.33 -2.66 -2.68
CA VAL A 441 -2.19 -1.74 -2.80
C VAL A 441 -1.17 -2.20 -3.85
N SER A 442 -1.22 -3.46 -4.29
CA SER A 442 -0.38 -3.98 -5.37
C SER A 442 -0.97 -3.77 -6.77
N TYR A 443 -2.23 -3.34 -6.87
CA TYR A 443 -2.87 -3.02 -8.15
C TYR A 443 -2.77 -1.52 -8.43
N ALA A 444 -2.52 -1.20 -9.70
CA ALA A 444 -2.65 0.17 -10.17
C ALA A 444 -4.11 0.63 -10.04
N PRO A 445 -4.39 1.76 -9.39
CA PRO A 445 -5.74 2.32 -9.40
C PRO A 445 -6.13 2.75 -10.82
N PRO A 446 -7.40 2.64 -11.21
CA PRO A 446 -7.87 3.03 -12.55
C PRO A 446 -7.51 4.47 -12.93
N SER A 447 -7.52 5.40 -11.97
CA SER A 447 -7.09 6.79 -12.16
C SER A 447 -5.64 6.92 -12.62
N ALA A 448 -4.82 5.91 -12.34
CA ALA A 448 -3.40 5.88 -12.65
C ALA A 448 -3.06 5.09 -13.93
N LEU A 449 -4.01 4.33 -14.46
CA LEU A 449 -3.81 3.61 -15.72
C LEU A 449 -3.84 4.62 -16.87
N SER A 450 -2.66 5.10 -17.28
CA SER A 450 -2.52 5.66 -18.64
C SER A 450 -2.73 4.52 -19.63
N ALA A 451 -3.42 4.81 -20.73
CA ALA A 451 -3.45 3.90 -21.87
C ALA A 451 -2.01 3.75 -22.37
N GLY A 452 -1.38 2.65 -22.02
CA GLY A 452 -0.11 2.25 -22.62
C GLY A 452 -0.31 1.88 -24.10
N PRO A 453 0.77 1.65 -24.83
CA PRO A 453 0.64 1.16 -26.19
C PRO A 453 -0.13 -0.16 -26.22
N PHE A 454 -1.14 -0.22 -27.06
CA PHE A 454 -1.88 -1.45 -27.34
C PHE A 454 -1.27 -2.09 -28.59
N SER A 455 -0.74 -3.32 -28.44
CA SER A 455 -0.24 -4.10 -29.58
C SER A 455 -1.16 -5.28 -29.82
N HIS A 456 -1.52 -5.48 -31.08
CA HIS A 456 -2.27 -6.64 -31.53
C HIS A 456 -1.57 -7.26 -32.73
N SER A 457 -1.23 -8.53 -32.63
CA SER A 457 -0.70 -9.29 -33.77
C SER A 457 -1.79 -10.14 -34.40
N THR A 458 -1.86 -10.12 -35.71
CA THR A 458 -2.75 -10.99 -36.51
C THR A 458 -1.98 -11.63 -37.62
N ARG A 459 -2.28 -12.91 -37.89
CA ARG A 459 -1.64 -13.66 -38.99
C ARG A 459 -2.59 -13.70 -40.18
N THR A 460 -2.13 -13.13 -41.31
CA THR A 460 -2.87 -13.12 -42.56
C THR A 460 -2.05 -13.86 -43.62
N GLY A 461 -2.34 -15.14 -43.81
CA GLY A 461 -1.54 -16.01 -44.67
C GLY A 461 -0.11 -16.20 -44.16
N PRO A 462 0.93 -15.97 -44.97
CA PRO A 462 2.33 -16.06 -44.54
C PRO A 462 2.82 -14.83 -43.77
N LEU A 463 1.99 -13.76 -43.65
CA LEU A 463 2.37 -12.50 -43.01
C LEU A 463 1.82 -12.45 -41.60
N GLU A 464 2.66 -12.10 -40.67
CA GLU A 464 2.26 -11.68 -39.32
C GLU A 464 2.30 -10.14 -39.28
N VAL A 465 1.13 -9.54 -39.06
CA VAL A 465 0.97 -8.08 -38.95
C VAL A 465 0.79 -7.75 -37.52
N GLU A 466 1.69 -6.98 -36.95
CA GLU A 466 1.56 -6.38 -35.61
C GLU A 466 1.22 -4.90 -35.75
N ALA A 467 0.13 -4.48 -35.14
CA ALA A 467 -0.25 -3.08 -35.04
C ALA A 467 -0.11 -2.63 -33.59
N THR A 468 0.70 -1.60 -33.37
CA THR A 468 0.83 -0.94 -32.06
C THR A 468 0.17 0.43 -32.10
N VAL A 469 -0.79 0.66 -31.23
CA VAL A 469 -1.48 1.94 -31.04
C VAL A 469 -0.94 2.59 -29.77
N ASP A 470 -0.35 3.78 -29.88
CA ASP A 470 0.26 4.49 -28.73
C ASP A 470 -0.14 5.98 -28.69
N PRO A 471 -0.59 6.49 -27.56
CA PRO A 471 -1.18 5.79 -26.41
C PRO A 471 -2.61 5.34 -26.76
N ALA A 472 -2.99 4.09 -26.57
CA ALA A 472 -4.30 3.56 -26.89
C ALA A 472 -5.41 4.21 -26.02
N ARG A 473 -5.80 5.45 -26.34
CA ARG A 473 -6.80 6.26 -25.62
C ARG A 473 -7.70 7.03 -26.59
N THR A 474 -8.83 7.56 -26.10
CA THR A 474 -9.67 8.48 -26.86
C THR A 474 -8.87 9.75 -27.20
N GLY A 475 -8.77 10.09 -28.48
CA GLY A 475 -8.00 11.23 -28.98
C GLY A 475 -6.99 10.82 -30.06
N VAL A 476 -5.92 11.61 -30.20
CA VAL A 476 -4.87 11.33 -31.19
C VAL A 476 -4.00 10.19 -30.69
N ASN A 477 -3.86 9.16 -31.50
CA ASN A 477 -2.98 8.01 -31.28
C ASN A 477 -2.02 7.88 -32.48
N ALA A 478 -0.79 7.47 -32.21
CA ALA A 478 0.11 6.97 -33.24
C ALA A 478 -0.15 5.48 -33.46
N VAL A 479 -0.22 5.04 -34.69
CA VAL A 479 -0.33 3.62 -35.08
C VAL A 479 0.96 3.25 -35.81
N HIS A 480 1.62 2.21 -35.33
CA HIS A 480 2.87 1.69 -35.86
C HIS A 480 2.71 0.27 -36.36
#